data_afa9adccfc969e6c14d918c94e28278f
#
_entry.id   afa9adccfc969e6c14d918c94e28278f
#
_cell.length_a   1.000
_cell.length_b   1.000
_cell.length_c   1.000
_cell.angle_alpha   90.00
_cell.angle_beta   90.00
_cell.angle_gamma   90.00
#
_symmetry.space_group_name_H-M   'P 1'
#
loop_
_entity.id
_entity.type
_entity.pdbx_description
1 polymer ?
#
loop_
_entity_poly.entity_id
_entity_poly.type
_entity_poly.pdbx_seq_one_letter_code
_entity_poly.pdbx_strand_id
1 'polypeptide(L)'
;MLTQRWRPVLFSALAVGVIWGLALAGFAIARNARVTPEKVKAYVESRELSALAGEARANAIKRLEDMLNSLSLEERQRARLDRVTARWFAQMTEPEKSAFLEATLPTGFKQMLGAFEQLPEDRRRKSIDDAVRRLREGRAQPRAWGGPRGVNPADTNAPPVLSEELQAQIRTIGLKTFYSQSSAETKAELAPVLEELQRLMENGRTFHSR
;
A
#
# COMPACT_ATOMS: atom_id res chain seq x y z
N MET A 1 24.06 36.85 51.31
CA MET A 1 23.30 35.60 51.62
C MET A 1 22.19 35.26 50.58
N LEU A 2 22.30 35.70 49.35
CA LEU A 2 21.30 35.46 48.28
C LEU A 2 21.62 34.26 47.40
N THR A 3 22.79 33.66 47.45
CA THR A 3 23.29 32.66 46.53
C THR A 3 22.80 31.21 46.79
N GLN A 4 22.32 30.93 48.02
CA GLN A 4 21.97 29.57 48.41
C GLN A 4 20.52 29.16 47.98
N ARG A 5 19.61 30.13 47.78
CA ARG A 5 18.22 29.89 47.39
C ARG A 5 18.04 29.68 45.89
N TRP A 6 19.00 30.09 45.07
CA TRP A 6 18.91 30.00 43.61
C TRP A 6 19.42 28.66 43.05
N ARG A 7 20.20 27.91 43.83
CA ARG A 7 20.71 26.60 43.43
C ARG A 7 19.60 25.61 43.06
N PRO A 8 18.53 25.40 43.88
CA PRO A 8 17.46 24.47 43.48
C PRO A 8 16.70 24.93 42.25
N VAL A 9 16.51 26.23 42.06
CA VAL A 9 15.85 26.79 40.87
C VAL A 9 16.70 26.58 39.63
N LEU A 10 18.01 26.75 39.70
CA LEU A 10 18.93 26.49 38.62
C LEU A 10 18.98 24.99 38.26
N PHE A 11 19.00 24.10 39.25
CA PHE A 11 18.96 22.66 39.01
C PHE A 11 17.61 22.21 38.38
N SER A 12 16.49 22.79 38.82
CA SER A 12 15.19 22.52 38.24
C SER A 12 15.10 23.02 36.79
N ALA A 13 15.60 24.21 36.52
CA ALA A 13 15.65 24.77 35.16
C ALA A 13 16.56 23.93 34.25
N LEU A 14 17.73 23.50 34.77
CA LEU A 14 18.62 22.61 34.03
C LEU A 14 17.97 21.25 33.73
N ALA A 15 17.30 20.64 34.73
CA ALA A 15 16.61 19.35 34.55
C ALA A 15 15.50 19.47 33.52
N VAL A 16 14.69 20.53 33.57
CA VAL A 16 13.67 20.80 32.56
C VAL A 16 14.30 20.98 31.18
N GLY A 17 15.38 21.75 31.06
CA GLY A 17 16.12 21.95 29.82
C GLY A 17 16.65 20.65 29.22
N VAL A 18 17.18 19.74 30.03
CA VAL A 18 17.67 18.42 29.62
C VAL A 18 16.51 17.55 29.12
N ILE A 19 15.38 17.51 29.86
CA ILE A 19 14.19 16.75 29.46
C ILE A 19 13.66 17.25 28.11
N TRP A 20 13.55 18.55 27.91
CA TRP A 20 13.13 19.15 26.64
C TRP A 20 14.13 18.88 25.53
N GLY A 21 15.43 18.94 25.79
CA GLY A 21 16.48 18.61 24.85
C GLY A 21 16.40 17.15 24.37
N LEU A 22 16.19 16.21 25.30
CA LEU A 22 16.01 14.81 25.01
C LEU A 22 14.70 14.55 24.24
N ALA A 23 13.60 15.23 24.61
CA ALA A 23 12.34 15.13 23.91
C ALA A 23 12.44 15.65 22.46
N LEU A 24 13.09 16.80 22.25
CA LEU A 24 13.32 17.35 20.93
C LEU A 24 14.25 16.48 20.09
N ALA A 25 15.33 15.96 20.66
CA ALA A 25 16.23 15.04 19.99
C ALA A 25 15.51 13.75 19.61
N GLY A 26 14.75 13.16 20.53
CA GLY A 26 13.92 11.97 20.26
C GLY A 26 12.89 12.22 19.18
N PHE A 27 12.21 13.36 19.20
CA PHE A 27 11.27 13.78 18.17
C PHE A 27 11.94 13.95 16.79
N ALA A 28 13.10 14.59 16.73
CA ALA A 28 13.85 14.78 15.50
C ALA A 28 14.34 13.45 14.91
N ILE A 29 14.82 12.53 15.77
CA ILE A 29 15.22 11.18 15.35
C ILE A 29 14.00 10.40 14.83
N ALA A 30 12.89 10.40 15.56
CA ALA A 30 11.66 9.71 15.17
C ALA A 30 11.11 10.26 13.85
N ARG A 31 11.10 11.58 13.68
CA ARG A 31 10.70 12.25 12.45
C ARG A 31 11.60 11.89 11.27
N ASN A 32 12.92 11.85 11.47
CA ASN A 32 13.88 11.45 10.45
C ASN A 32 13.83 9.95 10.13
N ALA A 33 13.50 9.11 11.11
CA ALA A 33 13.33 7.67 10.92
C ALA A 33 12.03 7.32 10.17
N ARG A 34 11.02 8.22 10.20
CA ARG A 34 9.75 7.97 9.50
C ARG A 34 9.98 7.83 8.01
N VAL A 35 9.44 6.75 7.44
CA VAL A 35 9.40 6.56 5.99
C VAL A 35 8.40 7.54 5.40
N THR A 36 8.82 8.23 4.34
CA THR A 36 7.94 9.14 3.58
C THR A 36 7.92 8.72 2.11
N PRO A 37 6.90 9.11 1.36
CA PRO A 37 6.82 8.81 -0.08
C PRO A 37 8.04 9.28 -0.87
N GLU A 38 8.60 10.44 -0.50
CA GLU A 38 9.79 11.00 -1.15
C GLU A 38 11.02 10.12 -0.91
N LYS A 39 11.15 9.54 0.28
CA LYS A 39 12.23 8.58 0.57
C LYS A 39 12.09 7.30 -0.25
N VAL A 40 10.85 6.80 -0.44
CA VAL A 40 10.59 5.64 -1.32
C VAL A 40 10.98 5.96 -2.76
N LYS A 41 10.54 7.12 -3.26
CA LYS A 41 10.88 7.58 -4.61
C LYS A 41 12.40 7.71 -4.79
N ALA A 42 13.07 8.42 -3.90
CA ALA A 42 14.52 8.58 -3.91
C ALA A 42 15.24 7.21 -3.83
N TYR A 43 14.74 6.27 -3.05
CA TYR A 43 15.30 4.93 -2.92
C TYR A 43 15.23 4.16 -4.24
N VAL A 44 14.09 4.16 -4.91
CA VAL A 44 13.89 3.48 -6.19
C VAL A 44 14.66 4.17 -7.32
N GLU A 45 14.70 5.50 -7.35
CA GLU A 45 15.38 6.27 -8.38
C GLU A 45 16.90 6.24 -8.26
N SER A 46 17.44 6.10 -7.05
CA SER A 46 18.89 6.06 -6.80
C SER A 46 19.56 4.75 -7.18
N ARG A 47 18.79 3.72 -7.54
CA ARG A 47 19.31 2.36 -7.79
C ARG A 47 18.61 1.70 -8.96
N GLU A 48 19.39 0.99 -9.75
CA GLU A 48 18.86 0.06 -10.76
C GLU A 48 18.80 -1.35 -10.16
N LEU A 49 17.59 -1.92 -10.06
CA LEU A 49 17.40 -3.27 -9.52
C LEU A 49 18.12 -4.33 -10.40
N SER A 50 18.18 -4.10 -11.71
CA SER A 50 18.87 -4.96 -12.66
C SER A 50 20.40 -5.02 -12.47
N ALA A 51 21.00 -4.01 -11.85
CA ALA A 51 22.42 -3.99 -11.53
C ALA A 51 22.76 -4.76 -10.24
N LEU A 52 21.76 -5.17 -9.47
CA LEU A 52 21.93 -5.90 -8.22
C LEU A 52 21.74 -7.40 -8.45
N ALA A 53 22.52 -8.23 -7.74
CA ALA A 53 22.44 -9.68 -7.80
C ALA A 53 22.48 -10.30 -6.39
N GLY A 54 22.02 -11.54 -6.28
CA GLY A 54 22.09 -12.31 -5.05
C GLY A 54 21.45 -11.62 -3.84
N GLU A 55 22.15 -11.67 -2.73
CA GLU A 55 21.67 -11.15 -1.45
C GLU A 55 21.43 -9.61 -1.49
N ALA A 56 22.26 -8.87 -2.19
CA ALA A 56 22.10 -7.42 -2.33
C ALA A 56 20.78 -7.05 -3.01
N ARG A 57 20.37 -7.83 -4.03
CA ARG A 57 19.10 -7.68 -4.73
C ARG A 57 17.91 -8.02 -3.83
N ALA A 58 17.98 -9.16 -3.14
CA ALA A 58 16.94 -9.59 -2.20
C ALA A 58 16.73 -8.55 -1.08
N ASN A 59 17.82 -8.06 -0.49
CA ASN A 59 17.77 -7.03 0.55
C ASN A 59 17.19 -5.70 0.03
N ALA A 60 17.48 -5.34 -1.23
CA ALA A 60 16.92 -4.14 -1.84
C ALA A 60 15.39 -4.24 -2.02
N ILE A 61 14.90 -5.39 -2.49
CA ILE A 61 13.46 -5.65 -2.63
C ILE A 61 12.77 -5.62 -1.27
N LYS A 62 13.33 -6.36 -0.29
CA LYS A 62 12.81 -6.38 1.07
C LYS A 62 12.76 -4.98 1.71
N ARG A 63 13.78 -4.17 1.49
CA ARG A 63 13.78 -2.78 1.97
C ARG A 63 12.65 -1.97 1.36
N LEU A 64 12.35 -2.14 0.08
CA LEU A 64 11.23 -1.50 -0.58
C LEU A 64 9.89 -1.96 -0.01
N GLU A 65 9.72 -3.27 0.26
CA GLU A 65 8.54 -3.83 0.92
C GLU A 65 8.29 -3.19 2.29
N ASP A 66 9.32 -3.13 3.13
CA ASP A 66 9.26 -2.53 4.46
C ASP A 66 8.89 -1.04 4.39
N MET A 67 9.48 -0.31 3.46
CA MET A 67 9.17 1.10 3.24
C MET A 67 7.72 1.29 2.80
N LEU A 68 7.23 0.50 1.84
CA LEU A 68 5.83 0.56 1.39
C LEU A 68 4.85 0.20 2.51
N ASN A 69 5.15 -0.84 3.29
CA ASN A 69 4.29 -1.26 4.40
C ASN A 69 4.23 -0.25 5.54
N SER A 70 5.22 0.62 5.66
CA SER A 70 5.26 1.70 6.66
C SER A 70 4.41 2.92 6.28
N LEU A 71 4.00 3.05 5.00
CA LEU A 71 3.23 4.18 4.52
C LEU A 71 1.73 3.95 4.70
N SER A 72 0.99 5.02 5.00
CA SER A 72 -0.47 5.01 4.95
C SER A 72 -0.99 4.91 3.51
N LEU A 73 -2.26 4.49 3.35
CA LEU A 73 -2.92 4.45 2.04
C LEU A 73 -2.91 5.82 1.35
N GLU A 74 -3.20 6.87 2.10
CA GLU A 74 -3.24 8.25 1.60
C GLU A 74 -1.88 8.72 1.10
N GLU A 75 -0.80 8.41 1.85
CA GLU A 75 0.57 8.72 1.44
C GLU A 75 0.96 8.00 0.15
N ARG A 76 0.60 6.72 0.01
CA ARG A 76 0.84 5.93 -1.21
C ARG A 76 0.10 6.51 -2.42
N GLN A 77 -1.18 6.85 -2.26
CA GLN A 77 -2.01 7.42 -3.33
C GLN A 77 -1.55 8.81 -3.75
N ARG A 78 -1.27 9.70 -2.78
CA ARG A 78 -0.82 11.06 -3.02
C ARG A 78 0.48 11.10 -3.81
N ALA A 79 1.42 10.25 -3.49
CA ALA A 79 2.71 10.20 -4.14
C ALA A 79 2.73 9.38 -5.45
N ARG A 80 1.61 8.76 -5.82
CA ARG A 80 1.51 7.89 -7.02
C ARG A 80 2.61 6.83 -7.05
N LEU A 81 2.88 6.21 -5.90
CA LEU A 81 3.97 5.26 -5.74
C LEU A 81 3.85 4.04 -6.66
N ASP A 82 2.65 3.71 -7.12
CA ASP A 82 2.43 2.63 -8.09
C ASP A 82 3.25 2.82 -9.36
N ARG A 83 3.41 4.06 -9.83
CA ARG A 83 4.25 4.36 -10.99
C ARG A 83 5.74 4.26 -10.70
N VAL A 84 6.14 4.68 -9.50
CA VAL A 84 7.55 4.65 -9.09
C VAL A 84 8.01 3.20 -8.89
N THR A 85 7.19 2.39 -8.23
CA THR A 85 7.49 0.98 -7.95
C THR A 85 7.33 0.08 -9.18
N ALA A 86 6.49 0.46 -10.16
CA ALA A 86 6.27 -0.30 -11.40
C ALA A 86 7.57 -0.59 -12.15
N ARG A 87 8.53 0.35 -12.14
CA ARG A 87 9.84 0.16 -12.75
C ARG A 87 10.62 -1.01 -12.14
N TRP A 88 10.67 -1.08 -10.81
CA TRP A 88 11.33 -2.19 -10.12
C TRP A 88 10.55 -3.48 -10.27
N PHE A 89 9.23 -3.41 -10.18
CA PHE A 89 8.36 -4.57 -10.38
C PHE A 89 8.54 -5.20 -11.76
N ALA A 90 8.69 -4.39 -12.81
CA ALA A 90 8.99 -4.88 -14.16
C ALA A 90 10.36 -5.57 -14.27
N GLN A 91 11.32 -5.20 -13.43
CA GLN A 91 12.67 -5.80 -13.38
C GLN A 91 12.75 -7.04 -12.48
N MET A 92 11.71 -7.32 -11.68
CA MET A 92 11.63 -8.50 -10.81
C MET A 92 11.38 -9.77 -11.64
N THR A 93 11.95 -10.87 -11.20
CA THR A 93 11.59 -12.20 -11.68
C THR A 93 10.19 -12.60 -11.19
N GLU A 94 9.53 -13.58 -11.82
CA GLU A 94 8.20 -14.03 -11.38
C GLU A 94 8.16 -14.45 -9.90
N PRO A 95 9.14 -15.22 -9.35
CA PRO A 95 9.18 -15.53 -7.93
C PRO A 95 9.35 -14.28 -7.04
N GLU A 96 10.17 -13.30 -7.46
CA GLU A 96 10.34 -12.04 -6.73
C GLU A 96 9.04 -11.22 -6.72
N LYS A 97 8.33 -11.16 -7.87
CA LYS A 97 7.02 -10.50 -7.97
C LYS A 97 6.01 -11.14 -7.03
N SER A 98 5.95 -12.48 -7.04
CA SER A 98 5.07 -13.24 -6.15
C SER A 98 5.34 -12.92 -4.68
N ALA A 99 6.60 -13.02 -4.23
CA ALA A 99 7.00 -12.71 -2.86
C ALA A 99 6.71 -11.24 -2.48
N PHE A 100 7.00 -10.31 -3.38
CA PHE A 100 6.73 -8.89 -3.19
C PHE A 100 5.22 -8.59 -3.02
N LEU A 101 4.36 -9.23 -3.82
CA LEU A 101 2.92 -9.11 -3.70
C LEU A 101 2.42 -9.71 -2.38
N GLU A 102 2.93 -10.87 -1.97
CA GLU A 102 2.60 -11.47 -0.67
C GLU A 102 2.98 -10.57 0.52
N ALA A 103 4.11 -9.90 0.43
CA ALA A 103 4.60 -9.03 1.50
C ALA A 103 3.85 -7.68 1.57
N THR A 104 3.38 -7.13 0.44
CA THR A 104 2.87 -5.75 0.38
C THR A 104 1.35 -5.64 0.26
N LEU A 105 0.69 -6.58 -0.44
CA LEU A 105 -0.76 -6.51 -0.67
C LEU A 105 -1.61 -6.61 0.59
N PRO A 106 -1.34 -7.50 1.57
CA PRO A 106 -2.17 -7.60 2.77
C PRO A 106 -2.28 -6.26 3.52
N THR A 107 -1.15 -5.55 3.66
CA THR A 107 -1.13 -4.22 4.28
C THR A 107 -1.97 -3.21 3.50
N GLY A 108 -1.85 -3.20 2.17
CA GLY A 108 -2.63 -2.33 1.31
C GLY A 108 -4.12 -2.63 1.37
N PHE A 109 -4.51 -3.89 1.31
CA PHE A 109 -5.92 -4.31 1.44
C PHE A 109 -6.50 -3.95 2.80
N LYS A 110 -5.77 -4.21 3.89
CA LYS A 110 -6.19 -3.83 5.24
C LYS A 110 -6.44 -2.32 5.36
N GLN A 111 -5.52 -1.51 4.86
CA GLN A 111 -5.66 -0.04 4.88
C GLN A 111 -6.86 0.42 4.05
N MET A 112 -7.11 -0.20 2.90
CA MET A 112 -8.26 0.12 2.05
C MET A 112 -9.59 -0.25 2.74
N LEU A 113 -9.68 -1.42 3.36
CA LEU A 113 -10.85 -1.84 4.13
C LEU A 113 -11.11 -0.89 5.29
N GLY A 114 -10.08 -0.54 6.06
CA GLY A 114 -10.22 0.42 7.16
C GLY A 114 -10.66 1.81 6.68
N ALA A 115 -10.16 2.27 5.53
CA ALA A 115 -10.62 3.53 4.93
C ALA A 115 -12.08 3.46 4.46
N PHE A 116 -12.51 2.31 3.91
CA PHE A 116 -13.90 2.08 3.53
C PHE A 116 -14.83 2.08 4.75
N GLU A 117 -14.46 1.39 5.82
CA GLU A 117 -15.22 1.33 7.07
C GLU A 117 -15.38 2.70 7.76
N GLN A 118 -14.45 3.62 7.53
CA GLN A 118 -14.52 4.99 8.05
C GLN A 118 -15.41 5.92 7.22
N LEU A 119 -15.86 5.50 6.03
CA LEU A 119 -16.76 6.32 5.22
C LEU A 119 -18.17 6.36 5.85
N PRO A 120 -18.89 7.49 5.73
CA PRO A 120 -20.31 7.54 6.02
C PRO A 120 -21.10 6.50 5.20
N GLU A 121 -22.20 5.99 5.76
CA GLU A 121 -23.01 4.92 5.16
C GLU A 121 -23.45 5.22 3.72
N ASP A 122 -23.90 6.42 3.46
CA ASP A 122 -24.30 6.90 2.13
C ASP A 122 -23.14 6.81 1.11
N ARG A 123 -21.93 7.12 1.56
CA ARG A 123 -20.72 7.01 0.75
C ARG A 123 -20.31 5.57 0.50
N ARG A 124 -20.44 4.70 1.52
CA ARG A 124 -20.18 3.27 1.37
C ARG A 124 -21.12 2.65 0.35
N ARG A 125 -22.44 2.88 0.50
CA ARG A 125 -23.45 2.41 -0.46
C ARG A 125 -23.16 2.85 -1.89
N LYS A 126 -22.91 4.15 -2.08
CA LYS A 126 -22.56 4.67 -3.41
C LYS A 126 -21.32 4.00 -3.99
N SER A 127 -20.30 3.76 -3.18
CA SER A 127 -19.07 3.09 -3.63
C SER A 127 -19.34 1.64 -4.05
N ILE A 128 -20.22 0.94 -3.35
CA ILE A 128 -20.67 -0.43 -3.67
C ILE A 128 -21.43 -0.44 -4.99
N ASP A 129 -22.43 0.43 -5.13
CA ASP A 129 -23.25 0.53 -6.35
C ASP A 129 -22.38 0.85 -7.58
N ASP A 130 -21.45 1.77 -7.42
CA ASP A 130 -20.49 2.12 -8.47
C ASP A 130 -19.56 0.94 -8.82
N ALA A 131 -19.14 0.14 -7.84
CA ALA A 131 -18.32 -1.05 -8.05
C ALA A 131 -19.10 -2.12 -8.81
N VAL A 132 -20.32 -2.46 -8.36
CA VAL A 132 -21.19 -3.44 -9.01
C VAL A 132 -21.51 -3.02 -10.44
N ARG A 133 -21.85 -1.74 -10.65
CA ARG A 133 -22.10 -1.22 -12.00
C ARG A 133 -20.89 -1.40 -12.93
N ARG A 134 -19.69 -1.07 -12.44
CA ARG A 134 -18.46 -1.24 -13.25
C ARG A 134 -18.17 -2.69 -13.56
N LEU A 135 -18.41 -3.60 -12.61
CA LEU A 135 -18.28 -5.03 -12.84
C LEU A 135 -19.23 -5.51 -13.93
N ARG A 136 -20.51 -5.12 -13.90
CA ARG A 136 -21.52 -5.48 -14.91
C ARG A 136 -21.25 -4.89 -16.28
N GLU A 137 -20.76 -3.68 -16.35
CA GLU A 137 -20.42 -3.02 -17.62
C GLU A 137 -19.16 -3.62 -18.30
N GLY A 138 -18.58 -4.69 -17.77
CA GLY A 138 -17.36 -5.30 -18.30
C GLY A 138 -16.13 -4.38 -18.27
N ARG A 139 -16.25 -3.22 -17.64
CA ARG A 139 -15.16 -2.23 -17.47
C ARG A 139 -14.24 -2.59 -16.31
N ALA A 140 -14.50 -3.69 -15.66
CA ALA A 140 -13.63 -4.29 -14.66
C ALA A 140 -12.59 -5.19 -15.34
N GLN A 141 -11.83 -4.65 -16.27
CA GLN A 141 -10.44 -5.10 -16.31
C GLN A 141 -9.88 -4.88 -14.92
N PRO A 142 -9.15 -5.85 -14.34
CA PRO A 142 -8.44 -5.63 -13.10
C PRO A 142 -7.43 -4.51 -13.36
N ARG A 143 -7.91 -3.28 -13.25
CA ARG A 143 -7.02 -2.13 -13.21
C ARG A 143 -6.23 -2.33 -11.95
N ALA A 144 -4.97 -2.69 -12.14
CA ALA A 144 -3.99 -2.60 -11.07
C ALA A 144 -4.33 -1.35 -10.29
N TRP A 145 -4.58 -1.51 -9.03
CA TRP A 145 -5.04 -0.56 -8.04
C TRP A 145 -4.59 0.87 -8.33
N GLY A 146 -5.53 1.76 -8.66
CA GLY A 146 -5.27 3.20 -8.80
C GLY A 146 -4.82 3.70 -10.18
N GLY A 147 -4.81 2.90 -11.23
CA GLY A 147 -4.41 3.32 -12.58
C GLY A 147 -5.34 4.39 -13.19
N PRO A 148 -4.79 5.43 -13.85
CA PRO A 148 -5.59 6.48 -14.48
C PRO A 148 -6.42 5.94 -15.64
N ARG A 149 -7.58 6.60 -15.90
CA ARG A 149 -8.43 6.35 -17.06
C ARG A 149 -7.62 6.51 -18.36
N GLY A 150 -7.67 5.51 -19.23
CA GLY A 150 -7.22 5.62 -20.61
C GLY A 150 -5.74 5.36 -20.83
N VAL A 151 -5.27 4.13 -20.55
CA VAL A 151 -3.93 3.72 -21.00
C VAL A 151 -4.04 3.21 -22.43
N ASN A 152 -3.47 3.96 -23.37
CA ASN A 152 -3.20 3.46 -24.71
C ASN A 152 -2.17 2.30 -24.61
N PRO A 153 -2.33 1.19 -25.36
CA PRO A 153 -1.34 0.11 -25.40
C PRO A 153 0.07 0.53 -25.83
N ALA A 154 0.18 1.72 -26.42
CA ALA A 154 1.45 2.32 -26.84
C ALA A 154 2.08 3.21 -25.73
N ASP A 155 1.43 3.37 -24.58
CA ASP A 155 1.92 4.22 -23.50
C ASP A 155 2.98 3.44 -22.71
N THR A 156 4.22 3.88 -22.78
CA THR A 156 5.37 3.31 -22.05
C THR A 156 5.18 3.32 -20.52
N ASN A 157 4.10 3.96 -20.02
CA ASN A 157 3.66 4.00 -18.64
C ASN A 157 2.48 3.06 -18.34
N ALA A 158 2.12 2.15 -19.25
CA ALA A 158 1.10 1.16 -18.97
C ALA A 158 1.54 0.26 -17.81
N PRO A 159 0.65 -0.07 -16.86
CA PRO A 159 0.98 -1.02 -15.81
C PRO A 159 1.42 -2.35 -16.45
N PRO A 160 2.45 -3.00 -15.90
CA PRO A 160 2.95 -4.26 -16.45
C PRO A 160 1.81 -5.29 -16.54
N VAL A 161 1.75 -5.99 -17.68
CA VAL A 161 0.81 -7.10 -17.86
C VAL A 161 1.21 -8.18 -16.86
N LEU A 162 0.34 -8.45 -15.89
CA LEU A 162 0.54 -9.50 -14.88
C LEU A 162 0.22 -10.86 -15.49
N SER A 163 1.04 -11.87 -15.18
CA SER A 163 0.74 -13.25 -15.51
C SER A 163 -0.58 -13.72 -14.87
N GLU A 164 -1.19 -14.75 -15.40
CA GLU A 164 -2.44 -15.30 -14.83
C GLU A 164 -2.23 -15.79 -13.41
N GLU A 165 -1.07 -16.38 -13.12
CA GLU A 165 -0.68 -16.84 -11.78
C GLU A 165 -0.63 -15.69 -10.79
N LEU A 166 0.03 -14.58 -11.14
CA LEU A 166 0.09 -13.39 -10.27
C LEU A 166 -1.29 -12.76 -10.08
N GLN A 167 -2.14 -12.74 -11.11
CA GLN A 167 -3.52 -12.27 -10.97
C GLN A 167 -4.33 -13.17 -10.04
N ALA A 168 -4.18 -14.50 -10.15
CA ALA A 168 -4.82 -15.44 -9.24
C ALA A 168 -4.34 -15.27 -7.80
N GLN A 169 -3.04 -15.05 -7.60
CA GLN A 169 -2.44 -14.78 -6.31
C GLN A 169 -2.99 -13.49 -5.68
N ILE A 170 -3.06 -12.40 -6.45
CA ILE A 170 -3.64 -11.13 -6.00
C ILE A 170 -5.09 -11.33 -5.51
N ARG A 171 -5.90 -12.07 -6.29
CA ARG A 171 -7.28 -12.41 -5.90
C ARG A 171 -7.33 -13.19 -4.60
N THR A 172 -6.48 -14.21 -4.46
CA THR A 172 -6.41 -15.06 -3.27
C THR A 172 -6.01 -14.25 -2.04
N ILE A 173 -4.96 -13.41 -2.14
CA ILE A 173 -4.52 -12.53 -1.06
C ILE A 173 -5.62 -11.54 -0.69
N GLY A 174 -6.27 -10.94 -1.70
CA GLY A 174 -7.37 -10.00 -1.49
C GLY A 174 -8.54 -10.63 -0.74
N LEU A 175 -9.02 -11.79 -1.18
CA LEU A 175 -10.10 -12.53 -0.52
C LEU A 175 -9.71 -12.97 0.89
N LYS A 176 -8.51 -13.54 1.08
CA LYS A 176 -8.02 -13.94 2.40
C LYS A 176 -7.98 -12.76 3.36
N THR A 177 -7.45 -11.63 2.90
CA THR A 177 -7.37 -10.40 3.72
C THR A 177 -8.76 -9.87 4.04
N PHE A 178 -9.66 -9.83 3.05
CA PHE A 178 -11.05 -9.43 3.25
C PHE A 178 -11.74 -10.29 4.32
N TYR A 179 -11.72 -11.62 4.18
CA TYR A 179 -12.39 -12.49 5.15
C TYR A 179 -11.76 -12.45 6.55
N SER A 180 -10.47 -12.21 6.66
CA SER A 180 -9.77 -12.17 7.96
C SER A 180 -9.82 -10.81 8.65
N GLN A 181 -9.94 -9.70 7.91
CA GLN A 181 -9.79 -8.34 8.46
C GLN A 181 -11.08 -7.51 8.46
N SER A 182 -12.09 -7.86 7.63
CA SER A 182 -13.34 -7.10 7.56
C SER A 182 -14.27 -7.44 8.73
N SER A 183 -15.02 -6.44 9.20
CA SER A 183 -16.12 -6.61 10.13
C SER A 183 -17.26 -7.44 9.50
N ALA A 184 -18.15 -7.96 10.34
CA ALA A 184 -19.35 -8.67 9.85
C ALA A 184 -20.24 -7.74 9.01
N GLU A 185 -20.35 -6.47 9.41
CA GLU A 185 -21.10 -5.45 8.69
C GLU A 185 -20.50 -5.20 7.32
N THR A 186 -19.18 -4.97 7.23
CA THR A 186 -18.48 -4.77 5.96
C THR A 186 -18.60 -5.96 5.01
N LYS A 187 -18.58 -7.19 5.56
CA LYS A 187 -18.82 -8.41 4.77
C LYS A 187 -20.20 -8.45 4.17
N ALA A 188 -21.22 -8.08 4.95
CA ALA A 188 -22.60 -8.03 4.48
C ALA A 188 -22.79 -6.92 3.44
N GLU A 189 -22.22 -5.73 3.64
CA GLU A 189 -22.33 -4.62 2.71
C GLU A 189 -21.66 -4.92 1.37
N LEU A 190 -20.50 -5.59 1.37
CA LEU A 190 -19.73 -5.91 0.16
C LEU A 190 -20.18 -7.22 -0.53
N ALA A 191 -21.13 -7.96 0.05
CA ALA A 191 -21.63 -9.20 -0.55
C ALA A 191 -22.07 -9.05 -2.02
N PRO A 192 -22.79 -7.99 -2.45
CA PRO A 192 -23.19 -7.82 -3.85
C PRO A 192 -22.00 -7.68 -4.81
N VAL A 193 -20.90 -7.06 -4.35
CA VAL A 193 -19.66 -6.92 -5.15
C VAL A 193 -18.98 -8.28 -5.31
N LEU A 194 -18.93 -9.08 -4.24
CA LEU A 194 -18.33 -10.42 -4.26
C LEU A 194 -19.14 -11.37 -5.14
N GLU A 195 -20.45 -11.33 -5.05
CA GLU A 195 -21.35 -12.14 -5.91
C GLU A 195 -21.15 -11.82 -7.40
N GLU A 196 -21.08 -10.53 -7.74
CA GLU A 196 -20.86 -10.12 -9.13
C GLU A 196 -19.46 -10.51 -9.62
N LEU A 197 -18.44 -10.39 -8.77
CA LEU A 197 -17.09 -10.84 -9.07
C LEU A 197 -17.04 -12.35 -9.30
N GLN A 198 -17.72 -13.14 -8.46
CA GLN A 198 -17.81 -14.59 -8.59
C GLN A 198 -18.50 -14.97 -9.92
N ARG A 199 -19.61 -14.32 -10.25
CA ARG A 199 -20.32 -14.52 -11.52
C ARG A 199 -19.42 -14.26 -12.72
N LEU A 200 -18.62 -13.20 -12.68
CA LEU A 200 -17.68 -12.90 -13.76
C LEU A 200 -16.58 -13.96 -13.89
N MET A 201 -16.09 -14.48 -12.76
CA MET A 201 -15.09 -15.57 -12.80
C MET A 201 -15.67 -16.87 -13.36
N GLU A 202 -16.90 -17.21 -13.04
CA GLU A 202 -17.59 -18.37 -13.57
C GLU A 202 -17.83 -18.24 -15.07
N ASN A 203 -18.34 -17.09 -15.51
CA ASN A 203 -18.56 -16.80 -16.93
C ASN A 203 -17.25 -16.77 -17.74
N GLY A 204 -16.16 -16.23 -17.19
CA GLY A 204 -14.85 -16.22 -17.82
C GLY A 204 -14.27 -17.62 -18.06
N ARG A 205 -14.55 -18.58 -17.18
CA ARG A 205 -14.14 -19.98 -17.36
C ARG A 205 -14.91 -20.70 -18.47
N THR A 206 -16.14 -20.32 -18.73
CA THR A 206 -16.96 -20.96 -19.79
C THR A 206 -16.54 -20.56 -21.21
N PHE A 207 -15.83 -19.43 -21.37
CA PHE A 207 -15.34 -18.97 -22.67
C PHE A 207 -13.97 -19.57 -23.08
N HIS A 208 -13.23 -20.16 -22.15
CA HIS A 208 -11.91 -20.76 -22.42
C HIS A 208 -11.96 -22.29 -22.56
N SER A 209 -13.14 -22.90 -22.48
CA SER A 209 -13.32 -24.36 -22.60
C SER A 209 -13.93 -24.80 -23.94
N ARG A 210 -13.66 -24.04 -25.02
CA ARG A 210 -14.01 -24.47 -26.41
C ARG A 210 -12.81 -24.43 -27.32
#